data_81ccb1ec5763582aafae683cf93e33ca
#
_entry.id   81ccb1ec5763582aafae683cf93e33ca
#
_cell.length_a   1.000
_cell.length_b   1.000
_cell.length_c   1.000
_cell.angle_alpha   90.00
_cell.angle_beta   90.00
_cell.angle_gamma   90.00
#
_symmetry.space_group_name_H-M   'P 1'
#
loop_
_entity.id
_entity.type
_entity.pdbx_description
1 polymer ?
#
loop_
_entity_poly.entity_id
_entity_poly.type
_entity_poly.pdbx_seq_one_letter_code
_entity_poly.pdbx_strand_id
1 'polypeptide(L)'
;MKKNPPATHARPEDVEQAFYEAIARGDAEAIGRLWAEEEETLCVHPTGVRLVGLTAIRESWRSIFASARLRVQVEGVSHWQGSVMAIHHLSETLFIGDDPNPRGPLHVTHVYARGPHGWRLVCRHASAADDSQQTLVDAASHTLH
;
A
#
# COMPACT_ATOMS: atom_id res chain seq x y z
N MET A 1 -9.27 7.92 -30.98
CA MET A 1 -10.01 7.64 -29.75
C MET A 1 -9.37 8.38 -28.59
N LYS A 2 -10.12 9.19 -27.90
CA LYS A 2 -9.58 9.96 -26.78
C LYS A 2 -9.40 9.06 -25.57
N LYS A 3 -8.21 9.07 -25.01
CA LYS A 3 -8.00 8.46 -23.70
C LYS A 3 -8.70 9.31 -22.65
N ASN A 4 -9.40 8.68 -21.73
CA ASN A 4 -9.91 9.39 -20.58
C ASN A 4 -8.72 9.93 -19.76
N PRO A 5 -8.80 11.19 -19.30
CA PRO A 5 -7.74 11.70 -18.44
C PRO A 5 -7.66 10.85 -17.17
N PRO A 6 -6.46 10.72 -16.56
CA PRO A 6 -6.34 10.02 -15.29
C PRO A 6 -7.29 10.65 -14.26
N ALA A 7 -7.92 9.83 -13.44
CA ALA A 7 -8.76 10.32 -12.38
C ALA A 7 -7.95 11.20 -11.44
N THR A 8 -8.51 12.37 -11.10
CA THR A 8 -7.89 13.29 -10.14
C THR A 8 -8.51 13.04 -8.77
N HIS A 9 -7.69 12.78 -7.78
CA HIS A 9 -8.15 12.52 -6.42
C HIS A 9 -7.94 13.77 -5.56
N ALA A 10 -9.03 14.27 -5.01
CA ALA A 10 -9.04 15.49 -4.21
C ALA A 10 -8.54 15.28 -2.79
N ARG A 11 -8.51 14.02 -2.32
CA ARG A 11 -8.10 13.68 -0.95
C ARG A 11 -7.28 12.39 -0.96
N PRO A 12 -6.35 12.24 0.02
CA PRO A 12 -5.61 10.99 0.17
C PRO A 12 -6.51 9.77 0.38
N GLU A 13 -7.62 9.95 1.10
CA GLU A 13 -8.59 8.88 1.36
C GLU A 13 -9.21 8.32 0.09
N ASP A 14 -9.37 9.17 -0.93
CA ASP A 14 -9.91 8.74 -2.22
C ASP A 14 -8.92 7.85 -2.96
N VAL A 15 -7.61 8.16 -2.87
CA VAL A 15 -6.56 7.32 -3.43
C VAL A 15 -6.53 5.97 -2.72
N GLU A 16 -6.62 5.98 -1.40
CA GLU A 16 -6.61 4.77 -0.59
C GLU A 16 -7.79 3.86 -0.93
N GLN A 17 -8.99 4.42 -1.01
CA GLN A 17 -10.19 3.65 -1.39
C GLN A 17 -10.03 3.03 -2.77
N ALA A 18 -9.57 3.80 -3.75
CA ALA A 18 -9.34 3.32 -5.11
C ALA A 18 -8.28 2.22 -5.16
N PHE A 19 -7.25 2.32 -4.31
CA PHE A 19 -6.21 1.32 -4.20
C PHE A 19 -6.79 -0.04 -3.77
N TYR A 20 -7.57 -0.07 -2.70
CA TYR A 20 -8.14 -1.32 -2.22
C TYR A 20 -9.22 -1.88 -3.15
N GLU A 21 -9.96 -1.03 -3.83
CA GLU A 21 -10.90 -1.47 -4.87
C GLU A 21 -10.17 -2.13 -6.04
N ALA A 22 -9.02 -1.57 -6.43
CA ALA A 22 -8.19 -2.15 -7.49
C ALA A 22 -7.61 -3.52 -7.08
N ILE A 23 -7.20 -3.68 -5.83
CA ILE A 23 -6.76 -4.98 -5.31
C ILE A 23 -7.91 -5.99 -5.40
N ALA A 24 -9.11 -5.61 -4.99
CA ALA A 24 -10.26 -6.50 -5.00
C ALA A 24 -10.61 -6.99 -6.42
N ARG A 25 -10.36 -6.14 -7.44
CA ARG A 25 -10.58 -6.51 -8.84
C ARG A 25 -9.38 -7.22 -9.47
N GLY A 26 -8.22 -7.21 -8.81
CA GLY A 26 -6.99 -7.71 -9.41
C GLY A 26 -6.50 -6.86 -10.58
N ASP A 27 -6.68 -5.54 -10.48
CA ASP A 27 -6.42 -4.60 -11.56
C ASP A 27 -5.11 -3.84 -11.33
N ALA A 28 -4.00 -4.40 -11.82
CA ALA A 28 -2.67 -3.82 -11.67
C ALA A 28 -2.53 -2.48 -12.40
N GLU A 29 -3.22 -2.30 -13.53
CA GLU A 29 -3.19 -1.03 -14.25
C GLU A 29 -3.85 0.08 -13.44
N ALA A 30 -4.98 -0.23 -12.78
CA ALA A 30 -5.65 0.72 -11.90
C ALA A 30 -4.74 1.11 -10.73
N ILE A 31 -4.03 0.15 -10.13
CA ILE A 31 -3.06 0.44 -9.08
C ILE A 31 -1.99 1.40 -9.61
N GLY A 32 -1.43 1.10 -10.78
CA GLY A 32 -0.38 1.95 -11.37
C GLY A 32 -0.80 3.40 -11.56
N ARG A 33 -2.08 3.63 -11.87
CA ARG A 33 -2.59 5.00 -12.04
C ARG A 33 -2.71 5.80 -10.75
N LEU A 34 -2.66 5.13 -9.59
CA LEU A 34 -2.74 5.79 -8.28
C LEU A 34 -1.38 6.26 -7.78
N TRP A 35 -0.31 5.73 -8.34
CA TRP A 35 1.05 6.10 -7.98
C TRP A 35 1.47 7.36 -8.72
N ALA A 36 2.32 8.16 -8.07
CA ALA A 36 2.99 9.27 -8.73
C ALA A 36 3.95 8.75 -9.79
N GLU A 37 4.16 9.54 -10.85
CA GLU A 37 5.07 9.16 -11.95
C GLU A 37 6.52 9.54 -11.65
N GLU A 38 6.86 9.71 -10.39
CA GLU A 38 8.21 10.02 -9.94
C GLU A 38 9.10 8.79 -9.99
N GLU A 39 10.39 8.98 -10.27
CA GLU A 39 11.35 7.87 -10.33
C GLU A 39 11.62 7.26 -8.96
N GLU A 40 11.33 7.99 -7.90
CA GLU A 40 11.66 7.62 -6.53
C GLU A 40 10.49 7.03 -5.74
N THR A 41 9.39 6.68 -6.41
CA THR A 41 8.30 5.99 -5.73
C THR A 41 8.76 4.63 -5.22
N LEU A 42 8.25 4.26 -4.04
CA LEU A 42 8.75 3.10 -3.32
C LEU A 42 7.62 2.18 -2.89
N CYS A 43 7.79 0.89 -3.13
CA CYS A 43 6.90 -0.13 -2.61
C CYS A 43 7.70 -1.26 -1.99
N VAL A 44 7.45 -1.55 -0.72
CA VAL A 44 8.06 -2.69 -0.03
C VAL A 44 6.94 -3.67 0.33
N HIS A 45 7.04 -4.88 -0.22
CA HIS A 45 6.10 -5.95 0.07
C HIS A 45 6.46 -6.69 1.36
N PRO A 46 5.50 -7.41 1.97
CA PRO A 46 5.74 -8.12 3.24
C PRO A 46 6.88 -9.14 3.18
N THR A 47 7.21 -9.62 1.98
CA THR A 47 8.34 -10.52 1.76
C THR A 47 9.69 -9.84 1.90
N GLY A 48 9.72 -8.51 2.04
CA GLY A 48 10.94 -7.72 2.11
C GLY A 48 11.44 -7.22 0.76
N VAL A 49 10.75 -7.56 -0.34
CA VAL A 49 11.12 -7.08 -1.67
C VAL A 49 10.85 -5.59 -1.77
N ARG A 50 11.89 -4.83 -2.12
CA ARG A 50 11.80 -3.38 -2.32
C ARG A 50 11.81 -3.07 -3.80
N LEU A 51 10.83 -2.30 -4.25
CA LEU A 51 10.64 -1.91 -5.63
C LEU A 51 10.67 -0.39 -5.72
N VAL A 52 11.42 0.13 -6.67
CA VAL A 52 11.58 1.56 -6.88
C VAL A 52 11.11 1.90 -8.29
N GLY A 53 10.24 2.89 -8.39
CA GLY A 53 9.72 3.38 -9.66
C GLY A 53 8.46 2.64 -10.12
N LEU A 54 7.66 3.35 -10.90
CA LEU A 54 6.33 2.90 -11.32
C LEU A 54 6.36 1.60 -12.12
N THR A 55 7.32 1.44 -13.03
CA THR A 55 7.40 0.24 -13.88
C THR A 55 7.58 -1.02 -13.03
N ALA A 56 8.53 -1.01 -12.10
CA ALA A 56 8.78 -2.15 -11.22
C ALA A 56 7.58 -2.44 -10.31
N ILE A 57 6.95 -1.38 -9.78
CA ILE A 57 5.79 -1.50 -8.91
C ILE A 57 4.61 -2.12 -9.68
N ARG A 58 4.33 -1.64 -10.88
CA ARG A 58 3.24 -2.17 -11.71
C ARG A 58 3.46 -3.63 -12.07
N GLU A 59 4.68 -3.98 -12.50
CA GLU A 59 5.02 -5.36 -12.84
C GLU A 59 4.85 -6.30 -11.65
N SER A 60 5.21 -5.85 -10.47
CA SER A 60 5.03 -6.63 -9.24
C SER A 60 3.56 -6.93 -8.97
N TRP A 61 2.68 -5.94 -9.10
CA TRP A 61 1.24 -6.17 -8.89
C TRP A 61 0.65 -7.08 -9.96
N ARG A 62 1.12 -6.98 -11.22
CA ARG A 62 0.71 -7.92 -12.27
C ARG A 62 1.07 -9.36 -11.89
N SER A 63 2.28 -9.57 -11.39
CA SER A 63 2.72 -10.91 -10.96
C SER A 63 1.89 -11.43 -9.79
N ILE A 64 1.61 -10.58 -8.81
CA ILE A 64 0.79 -10.97 -7.66
C ILE A 64 -0.60 -11.41 -8.12
N PHE A 65 -1.26 -10.63 -8.97
CA PHE A 65 -2.62 -10.92 -9.42
C PHE A 65 -2.67 -12.10 -10.40
N ALA A 66 -1.57 -12.36 -11.12
CA ALA A 66 -1.48 -13.57 -11.95
C ALA A 66 -1.38 -14.83 -11.12
N SER A 67 -0.83 -14.75 -9.90
CA SER A 67 -0.66 -15.90 -9.02
C SER A 67 -1.88 -16.19 -8.15
N ALA A 68 -2.59 -15.15 -7.71
CA ALA A 68 -3.69 -15.32 -6.78
C ALA A 68 -4.62 -14.12 -6.76
N ARG A 69 -5.87 -14.39 -6.42
CA ARG A 69 -6.85 -13.36 -6.11
C ARG A 69 -6.68 -12.97 -4.64
N LEU A 70 -6.65 -11.68 -4.37
CA LEU A 70 -6.51 -11.17 -3.01
C LEU A 70 -7.81 -10.52 -2.55
N ARG A 71 -8.13 -10.73 -1.28
CA ARG A 71 -9.15 -9.99 -0.56
C ARG A 71 -8.49 -9.38 0.66
N VAL A 72 -8.69 -8.11 0.89
CA VAL A 72 -8.03 -7.39 1.97
C VAL A 72 -9.07 -6.72 2.84
N GLN A 73 -8.98 -6.99 4.15
CA GLN A 73 -9.74 -6.24 5.15
C GLN A 73 -8.82 -5.21 5.76
N VAL A 74 -9.25 -3.96 5.75
CA VAL A 74 -8.42 -2.82 6.15
C VAL A 74 -9.00 -2.19 7.40
N GLU A 75 -8.12 -1.91 8.34
CA GLU A 75 -8.45 -1.13 9.54
C GLU A 75 -7.49 0.05 9.60
N GLY A 76 -8.06 1.27 9.66
CA GLY A 76 -7.24 2.47 9.79
C GLY A 76 -6.73 2.62 11.22
N VAL A 77 -5.44 2.88 11.36
CA VAL A 77 -4.79 3.04 12.66
C VAL A 77 -4.56 4.52 12.98
N SER A 78 -3.92 5.24 12.05
CA SER A 78 -3.68 6.67 12.24
C SER A 78 -3.52 7.36 10.90
N HIS A 79 -3.93 8.63 10.85
CA HIS A 79 -3.77 9.49 9.68
C HIS A 79 -3.13 10.80 10.10
N TRP A 80 -2.08 11.19 9.41
CA TRP A 80 -1.50 12.52 9.51
C TRP A 80 -1.63 13.18 8.15
N GLN A 81 -2.06 14.43 8.12
CA GLN A 81 -2.24 15.14 6.86
C GLN A 81 -1.72 16.56 6.94
N GLY A 82 -0.80 16.88 6.03
CA GLY A 82 -0.38 18.23 5.72
C GLY A 82 -1.04 18.71 4.44
N SER A 83 -0.65 19.89 3.97
CA SER A 83 -1.23 20.47 2.75
C SER A 83 -0.78 19.79 1.47
N VAL A 84 0.41 19.19 1.46
CA VAL A 84 1.00 18.54 0.27
C VAL A 84 1.44 17.10 0.51
N MET A 85 1.35 16.60 1.73
CA MET A 85 1.75 15.25 2.08
C MET A 85 0.82 14.70 3.14
N ALA A 86 0.53 13.41 3.06
CA ALA A 86 -0.25 12.69 4.06
C ALA A 86 0.39 11.33 4.33
N ILE A 87 0.28 10.86 5.56
CA ILE A 87 0.75 9.55 5.97
C ILE A 87 -0.40 8.82 6.63
N HIS A 88 -0.73 7.64 6.10
CA HIS A 88 -1.74 6.76 6.69
C HIS A 88 -1.07 5.49 7.19
N HIS A 89 -1.32 5.15 8.43
CA HIS A 89 -0.92 3.86 8.97
C HIS A 89 -2.15 2.96 9.08
N LEU A 90 -2.05 1.77 8.52
CA LEU A 90 -3.15 0.84 8.34
C LEU A 90 -2.77 -0.55 8.83
N SER A 91 -3.77 -1.32 9.20
CA SER A 91 -3.63 -2.75 9.44
C SER A 91 -4.40 -3.49 8.34
N GLU A 92 -3.75 -4.47 7.70
CA GLU A 92 -4.37 -5.27 6.64
C GLU A 92 -4.43 -6.73 7.05
N THR A 93 -5.59 -7.36 6.85
CA THR A 93 -5.74 -8.81 6.95
C THR A 93 -6.01 -9.34 5.55
N LEU A 94 -5.22 -10.32 5.12
CA LEU A 94 -5.26 -10.85 3.76
C LEU A 94 -5.96 -12.19 3.71
N PHE A 95 -6.73 -12.40 2.63
CA PHE A 95 -7.25 -13.71 2.25
C PHE A 95 -6.80 -13.99 0.82
N ILE A 96 -6.20 -15.16 0.59
CA ILE A 96 -5.59 -15.52 -0.69
C ILE A 96 -6.42 -16.60 -1.36
N GLY A 97 -6.90 -16.34 -2.59
CA GLY A 97 -7.69 -17.28 -3.35
C GLY A 97 -8.94 -17.69 -2.59
N ASP A 98 -9.21 -18.98 -2.55
CA ASP A 98 -10.37 -19.54 -1.85
C ASP A 98 -10.07 -20.00 -0.42
N ASP A 99 -8.85 -19.75 0.05
CA ASP A 99 -8.45 -20.11 1.41
C ASP A 99 -9.22 -19.23 2.41
N PRO A 100 -10.00 -19.83 3.33
CA PRO A 100 -10.75 -19.06 4.33
C PRO A 100 -9.90 -18.57 5.49
N ASN A 101 -8.65 -19.02 5.61
CA ASN A 101 -7.78 -18.65 6.72
C ASN A 101 -7.17 -17.28 6.50
N PRO A 102 -7.33 -16.35 7.46
CA PRO A 102 -6.72 -15.03 7.35
C PRO A 102 -5.21 -15.10 7.50
N ARG A 103 -4.52 -14.19 6.81
CA ARG A 103 -3.08 -13.99 6.92
C ARG A 103 -2.80 -12.56 7.37
N GLY A 104 -1.81 -12.40 8.23
CA GLY A 104 -1.46 -11.12 8.81
C GLY A 104 -1.77 -11.12 10.31
N PRO A 105 -2.01 -9.93 10.90
CA PRO A 105 -2.13 -8.66 10.19
C PRO A 105 -0.81 -8.16 9.62
N LEU A 106 -0.91 -7.29 8.63
CA LEU A 106 0.23 -6.53 8.11
C LEU A 106 0.15 -5.12 8.68
N HIS A 107 1.31 -4.57 9.04
CA HIS A 107 1.43 -3.15 9.31
C HIS A 107 1.78 -2.46 8.00
N VAL A 108 0.99 -1.46 7.62
CA VAL A 108 1.13 -0.79 6.33
C VAL A 108 1.23 0.71 6.55
N THR A 109 2.23 1.31 5.93
CA THR A 109 2.37 2.76 5.86
C THR A 109 2.23 3.19 4.42
N HIS A 110 1.28 4.08 4.17
CA HIS A 110 1.14 4.76 2.89
C HIS A 110 1.55 6.21 3.04
N VAL A 111 2.33 6.70 2.09
CA VAL A 111 2.65 8.11 1.98
C VAL A 111 2.05 8.62 0.68
N TYR A 112 1.27 9.69 0.78
CA TYR A 112 0.62 10.33 -0.35
C TYR A 112 1.20 11.73 -0.52
N ALA A 113 1.32 12.18 -1.76
CA ALA A 113 1.76 13.53 -2.07
C ALA A 113 0.73 14.19 -3.00
N ARG A 114 0.54 15.49 -2.80
CA ARG A 114 -0.33 16.30 -3.65
C ARG A 114 0.52 16.98 -4.71
N GLY A 115 0.20 16.72 -5.97
CA GLY A 115 0.85 17.31 -7.13
C GLY A 115 -0.15 17.99 -8.04
N PRO A 116 0.27 18.37 -9.28
CA PRO A 116 -0.61 19.05 -10.25
C PRO A 116 -1.85 18.25 -10.62
N HIS A 117 -1.80 16.93 -10.48
CA HIS A 117 -2.90 16.02 -10.84
C HIS A 117 -3.60 15.45 -9.59
N GLY A 118 -3.54 16.18 -8.47
CA GLY A 118 -4.16 15.76 -7.23
C GLY A 118 -3.25 14.86 -6.39
N TRP A 119 -3.86 14.12 -5.48
CA TRP A 119 -3.13 13.25 -4.58
C TRP A 119 -2.75 11.94 -5.26
N ARG A 120 -1.54 11.48 -5.01
CA ARG A 120 -0.99 10.23 -5.53
C ARG A 120 -0.21 9.51 -4.44
N LEU A 121 -0.15 8.19 -4.55
CA LEU A 121 0.68 7.36 -3.67
C LEU A 121 2.15 7.50 -4.08
N VAL A 122 3.03 7.74 -3.12
CA VAL A 122 4.48 7.82 -3.37
C VAL A 122 5.26 6.74 -2.63
N CYS A 123 4.69 6.17 -1.58
CA CYS A 123 5.32 5.09 -0.83
C CYS A 123 4.26 4.17 -0.22
N ARG A 124 4.49 2.88 -0.33
CA ARG A 124 3.79 1.85 0.42
C ARG A 124 4.82 0.93 1.04
N HIS A 125 4.78 0.77 2.33
CA HIS A 125 5.62 -0.19 3.03
C HIS A 125 4.72 -1.09 3.88
N ALA A 126 4.73 -2.39 3.56
CA ALA A 126 3.96 -3.39 4.28
C ALA A 126 4.90 -4.38 4.94
N SER A 127 4.65 -4.69 6.20
CA SER A 127 5.43 -5.67 6.94
C SER A 127 4.54 -6.55 7.78
N ALA A 128 4.94 -7.79 7.97
CA ALA A 128 4.21 -8.73 8.80
C ALA A 128 4.37 -8.35 10.28
N ALA A 129 3.26 -8.36 11.01
CA ALA A 129 3.29 -8.27 12.46
C ALA A 129 3.33 -9.69 13.02
N ASP A 130 4.38 -10.02 13.79
CA ASP A 130 4.48 -11.32 14.44
C ASP A 130 5.03 -11.18 15.85
N ASP A 131 4.97 -12.28 16.62
CA ASP A 131 5.38 -12.30 18.01
C ASP A 131 6.88 -12.00 18.20
N SER A 132 7.71 -12.37 17.21
CA SER A 132 9.15 -12.13 17.29
C SER A 132 9.48 -10.65 17.24
N GLN A 133 8.73 -9.85 16.48
CA GLN A 133 8.91 -8.39 16.43
C GLN A 133 8.50 -7.75 17.75
N GLN A 134 7.42 -8.18 18.35
CA GLN A 134 7.01 -7.69 19.66
C GLN A 134 8.08 -8.00 20.71
N THR A 135 8.66 -9.18 20.66
CA THR A 135 9.75 -9.59 21.56
C THR A 135 10.97 -8.67 21.41
N LEU A 136 11.33 -8.29 20.18
CA LEU A 136 12.46 -7.39 19.95
C LEU A 136 12.19 -5.98 20.51
N VAL A 137 10.99 -5.47 20.36
CA VAL A 137 10.60 -4.17 20.91
C VAL A 137 10.68 -4.20 22.44
N ASP A 138 10.15 -5.23 23.07
CA ASP A 138 10.20 -5.38 24.52
C ASP A 138 11.64 -5.46 25.03
N ALA A 139 12.49 -6.24 24.36
CA ALA A 139 13.89 -6.35 24.71
C ALA A 139 14.63 -5.02 24.59
N ALA A 140 14.37 -4.26 23.52
CA ALA A 140 14.96 -2.94 23.33
C ALA A 140 14.52 -1.96 24.41
N SER A 141 13.26 -2.00 24.82
CA SER A 141 12.74 -1.16 25.91
C SER A 141 13.45 -1.45 27.23
N HIS A 142 13.69 -2.72 27.53
CA HIS A 142 14.42 -3.12 28.75
C HIS A 142 15.89 -2.71 28.70
N THR A 143 16.50 -2.74 27.53
CA THR A 143 17.92 -2.40 27.36
C THR A 143 18.17 -0.91 27.50
N LEU A 144 17.20 -0.06 27.17
CA LEU A 144 17.34 1.39 27.21
C LEU A 144 17.22 1.97 28.62
N HIS A 145 16.92 1.15 29.60
CA HIS A 145 16.87 1.53 31.00
C HIS A 145 18.19 1.26 31.70
#